data_791421712a9a221dadc976525e8e6911
#
_entry.id   791421712a9a221dadc976525e8e6911
#
_cell.length_a   1.000
_cell.length_b   1.000
_cell.length_c   1.000
_cell.angle_alpha   90.00
_cell.angle_beta   90.00
_cell.angle_gamma   90.00
#
_symmetry.space_group_name_H-M   'P 1'
#
loop_
_entity.id
_entity.type
_entity.pdbx_description
1 polymer ?
#
loop_
_entity_poly.entity_id
_entity_poly.type
_entity_poly.pdbx_seq_one_letter_code
_entity_poly.pdbx_strand_id
1 'polypeptide(L)'
;MEVSGDELAGVTDLFGALTPAELEGAIEELAFKRDEDPPDVDSTIETALANYRLAAIEPDSDRDAPAGDDRGPAGERTTDSDPKHEDRLLVPGPTAFPVLPAGAADLPHIMDINARAVGREALEASVEERFRAEAARAVLEEESDRIEELLDASYDLEAWGEFDLGGVRTRLDAASATEG
;
A
#
# COMPACT_ATOMS: atom_id res chain seq x y z
N MET A 1 -18.21 6.18 8.67
CA MET A 1 -17.79 6.09 7.25
C MET A 1 -17.16 4.74 7.01
N GLU A 2 -17.42 4.08 5.88
CA GLU A 2 -16.62 2.94 5.42
C GLU A 2 -15.74 3.42 4.27
N VAL A 3 -14.52 2.90 4.20
CA VAL A 3 -13.58 3.21 3.12
C VAL A 3 -13.03 1.90 2.54
N SER A 4 -13.03 1.79 1.23
CA SER A 4 -12.51 0.63 0.51
C SER A 4 -11.03 0.80 0.15
N GLY A 5 -10.35 -0.31 -0.19
CA GLY A 5 -8.97 -0.25 -0.69
C GLY A 5 -8.82 0.56 -1.98
N ASP A 6 -9.83 0.58 -2.84
CA ASP A 6 -9.82 1.38 -4.07
C ASP A 6 -9.99 2.89 -3.78
N GLU A 7 -10.72 3.23 -2.73
CA GLU A 7 -10.82 4.62 -2.27
C GLU A 7 -9.53 5.09 -1.58
N LEU A 8 -8.87 4.23 -0.79
CA LEU A 8 -7.54 4.51 -0.27
C LEU A 8 -6.54 4.74 -1.40
N ALA A 9 -6.55 3.88 -2.43
CA ALA A 9 -5.71 4.05 -3.62
C ALA A 9 -6.01 5.37 -4.34
N GLY A 10 -7.29 5.76 -4.46
CA GLY A 10 -7.69 7.02 -5.08
C GLY A 10 -7.21 8.25 -4.28
N VAL A 11 -7.30 8.22 -2.95
CA VAL A 11 -6.76 9.29 -2.10
C VAL A 11 -5.25 9.36 -2.23
N THR A 12 -4.57 8.22 -2.21
CA THR A 12 -3.11 8.16 -2.35
C THR A 12 -2.64 8.70 -3.71
N ASP A 13 -3.37 8.40 -4.79
CA ASP A 13 -3.07 8.87 -6.15
C ASP A 13 -3.09 10.41 -6.27
N LEU A 14 -3.94 11.10 -5.51
CA LEU A 14 -4.00 12.57 -5.48
C LEU A 14 -2.67 13.22 -5.06
N PHE A 15 -1.93 12.56 -4.20
CA PHE A 15 -0.66 13.06 -3.66
C PHE A 15 0.55 12.35 -4.29
N GLY A 16 0.31 11.33 -5.13
CA GLY A 16 1.33 10.46 -5.72
C GLY A 16 1.84 9.40 -4.76
N ALA A 17 2.15 9.76 -3.52
CA ALA A 17 2.46 8.83 -2.43
C ALA A 17 2.18 9.48 -1.07
N LEU A 18 1.73 8.67 -0.11
CA LEU A 18 1.45 9.07 1.27
C LEU A 18 2.09 8.09 2.26
N THR A 19 2.50 8.57 3.42
CA THR A 19 2.77 7.68 4.55
C THR A 19 1.45 7.12 5.11
N PRO A 20 1.47 6.01 5.87
CA PRO A 20 0.26 5.52 6.54
C PRO A 20 -0.43 6.59 7.37
N ALA A 21 0.32 7.35 8.16
CA ALA A 21 -0.22 8.41 9.01
C ALA A 21 -0.83 9.58 8.21
N GLU A 22 -0.24 9.93 7.06
CA GLU A 22 -0.82 10.96 6.17
C GLU A 22 -2.10 10.48 5.51
N LEU A 23 -2.16 9.20 5.12
CA LEU A 23 -3.38 8.60 4.55
C LEU A 23 -4.50 8.51 5.60
N GLU A 24 -4.17 8.10 6.84
CA GLU A 24 -5.10 8.12 7.96
C GLU A 24 -5.66 9.52 8.18
N GLY A 25 -4.80 10.54 8.30
CA GLY A 25 -5.23 11.93 8.47
C GLY A 25 -6.11 12.43 7.32
N ALA A 26 -5.86 11.99 6.08
CA ALA A 26 -6.70 12.33 4.93
C ALA A 26 -8.11 11.73 5.03
N ILE A 27 -8.21 10.50 5.49
CA ILE A 27 -9.51 9.81 5.68
C ILE A 27 -10.27 10.40 6.88
N GLU A 28 -9.57 10.75 7.98
CA GLU A 28 -10.17 11.44 9.13
C GLU A 28 -10.76 12.79 8.72
N GLU A 29 -10.05 13.57 7.90
CA GLU A 29 -10.54 14.85 7.37
C GLU A 29 -11.82 14.66 6.53
N LEU A 30 -11.89 13.60 5.71
CA LEU A 30 -13.08 13.27 4.94
C LEU A 30 -14.25 12.86 5.83
N ALA A 31 -14.01 12.07 6.87
CA ALA A 31 -15.02 11.68 7.83
C ALA A 31 -15.56 12.91 8.60
N PHE A 32 -14.67 13.78 9.05
CA PHE A 32 -15.03 15.04 9.71
C PHE A 32 -15.92 15.93 8.84
N LYS A 33 -15.59 16.10 7.55
CA LYS A 33 -16.40 16.89 6.61
C LYS A 33 -17.79 16.33 6.37
N ARG A 34 -17.97 15.02 6.58
CA ARG A 34 -19.25 14.33 6.41
C ARG A 34 -20.04 14.22 7.71
N ASP A 35 -19.49 14.69 8.83
CA ASP A 35 -20.07 14.51 10.17
C ASP A 35 -20.27 13.02 10.49
N GLU A 36 -19.30 12.18 10.08
CA GLU A 36 -19.28 10.74 10.29
C GLU A 36 -18.07 10.35 11.17
N ASP A 37 -18.16 9.22 11.86
CA ASP A 37 -17.03 8.66 12.60
C ASP A 37 -15.97 8.14 11.62
N PRO A 38 -14.65 8.36 11.90
CA PRO A 38 -13.60 7.82 11.07
C PRO A 38 -13.60 6.27 11.14
N PRO A 39 -13.27 5.60 10.01
CA PRO A 39 -13.12 4.15 10.00
C PRO A 39 -11.81 3.71 10.67
N ASP A 40 -11.67 2.39 10.88
CA ASP A 40 -10.37 1.79 11.19
C ASP A 40 -9.51 1.77 9.91
N VAL A 41 -8.73 2.85 9.72
CA VAL A 41 -7.91 3.04 8.51
C VAL A 41 -6.74 2.07 8.48
N ASP A 42 -6.11 1.78 9.60
CA ASP A 42 -4.96 0.87 9.68
C ASP A 42 -5.32 -0.52 9.19
N SER A 43 -6.42 -1.09 9.68
CA SER A 43 -6.91 -2.40 9.23
C SER A 43 -7.26 -2.40 7.73
N THR A 44 -7.79 -1.28 7.22
CA THR A 44 -8.10 -1.16 5.80
C THR A 44 -6.84 -1.04 4.94
N ILE A 45 -5.82 -0.32 5.42
CA ILE A 45 -4.49 -0.23 4.77
C ILE A 45 -3.83 -1.62 4.72
N GLU A 46 -3.83 -2.36 5.82
CA GLU A 46 -3.27 -3.73 5.85
C GLU A 46 -3.98 -4.65 4.85
N THR A 47 -5.30 -4.61 4.81
CA THR A 47 -6.10 -5.37 3.85
C THR A 47 -5.82 -4.94 2.40
N ALA A 48 -5.71 -3.64 2.14
CA ALA A 48 -5.40 -3.11 0.81
C ALA A 48 -3.99 -3.50 0.35
N LEU A 49 -3.03 -3.52 1.27
CA LEU A 49 -1.67 -4.02 1.00
C LEU A 49 -1.69 -5.54 0.74
N ALA A 50 -2.40 -6.33 1.55
CA ALA A 50 -2.50 -7.77 1.37
C ALA A 50 -3.10 -8.13 0.00
N ASN A 51 -4.05 -7.35 -0.48
CA ASN A 51 -4.73 -7.55 -1.76
C ASN A 51 -4.10 -6.77 -2.93
N TYR A 52 -2.91 -6.22 -2.76
CA TYR A 52 -2.19 -5.44 -3.78
C TYR A 52 -2.96 -4.23 -4.34
N ARG A 53 -3.98 -3.71 -3.62
CA ARG A 53 -4.65 -2.44 -3.93
C ARG A 53 -3.81 -1.23 -3.55
N LEU A 54 -2.97 -1.39 -2.54
CA LEU A 54 -1.87 -0.49 -2.22
C LEU A 54 -0.54 -1.24 -2.36
N ALA A 55 0.48 -0.54 -2.76
CA ALA A 55 1.86 -0.98 -2.70
C ALA A 55 2.65 -0.10 -1.73
N ALA A 56 3.64 -0.67 -1.06
CA ALA A 56 4.52 0.06 -0.15
C ALA A 56 5.94 0.06 -0.68
N ILE A 57 6.62 1.19 -0.51
CA ILE A 57 8.04 1.33 -0.82
C ILE A 57 8.74 2.04 0.34
N GLU A 58 9.94 1.57 0.68
CA GLU A 58 10.80 2.30 1.61
C GLU A 58 11.26 3.61 0.98
N PRO A 59 11.19 4.74 1.69
CA PRO A 59 11.72 6.00 1.17
C PRO A 59 13.22 5.86 0.92
N ASP A 60 13.67 6.28 -0.27
CA ASP A 60 15.09 6.37 -0.60
C ASP A 60 15.77 7.34 0.38
N SER A 61 16.54 6.81 1.32
CA SER A 61 17.23 7.58 2.36
C SER A 61 18.22 8.62 1.79
N ASP A 62 18.47 8.60 0.47
CA ASP A 62 19.45 9.45 -0.20
C ASP A 62 18.87 10.65 -1.00
N ARG A 63 17.54 10.74 -1.16
CA ARG A 63 16.94 11.78 -2.04
C ARG A 63 16.18 12.90 -1.38
N ASP A 64 15.79 12.79 -0.11
CA ASP A 64 15.01 13.80 0.62
C ASP A 64 15.62 14.19 1.98
N ALA A 65 16.93 14.41 2.03
CA ALA A 65 17.49 15.15 3.14
C ALA A 65 17.33 16.65 2.83
N PRO A 66 16.37 17.40 3.45
CA PRO A 66 16.43 18.83 3.46
C PRO A 66 17.70 19.20 4.22
N ALA A 67 18.58 19.97 3.58
CA ALA A 67 19.72 20.59 4.24
C ALA A 67 19.19 21.58 5.29
N GLY A 68 19.02 21.11 6.50
CA GLY A 68 18.51 21.88 7.64
C GLY A 68 18.87 21.18 8.93
N ASP A 69 20.04 21.61 9.48
CA ASP A 69 20.53 21.28 10.80
C ASP A 69 19.61 21.90 11.86
N ASP A 70 18.80 21.09 12.55
CA ASP A 70 18.36 21.44 13.91
C ASP A 70 17.90 20.19 14.70
N ARG A 71 18.81 19.71 15.56
CA ARG A 71 18.52 18.65 16.53
C ARG A 71 17.79 19.24 17.72
N GLY A 72 16.46 19.15 17.72
CA GLY A 72 15.64 19.34 18.93
C GLY A 72 15.55 18.06 19.78
N PRO A 73 15.39 18.15 21.10
CA PRO A 73 15.55 17.02 22.03
C PRO A 73 14.40 16.01 21.93
N ALA A 74 14.80 14.73 22.01
CA ALA A 74 13.95 13.55 22.02
C ALA A 74 12.76 13.65 22.99
N GLY A 75 11.54 13.65 22.46
CA GLY A 75 10.33 13.34 23.21
C GLY A 75 10.06 11.85 23.11
N GLU A 76 9.95 11.20 24.26
CA GLU A 76 9.57 9.79 24.39
C GLU A 76 8.21 9.56 23.74
N ARG A 77 8.20 8.85 22.62
CA ARG A 77 6.97 8.25 22.06
C ARG A 77 6.98 6.79 22.39
N THR A 78 6.16 6.42 23.37
CA THR A 78 5.79 5.06 23.69
C THR A 78 4.65 4.64 22.78
N THR A 79 4.95 4.05 21.65
CA THR A 79 4.07 3.13 20.93
C THR A 79 4.94 2.04 20.33
N ASP A 80 4.56 0.80 20.59
CA ASP A 80 5.23 -0.44 20.20
C ASP A 80 4.97 -0.73 18.69
N SER A 81 5.17 0.29 17.84
CA SER A 81 5.08 0.21 16.39
C SER A 81 6.49 0.13 15.83
N ASP A 82 6.74 -0.85 15.00
CA ASP A 82 8.02 -1.04 14.31
C ASP A 82 8.32 0.24 13.47
N PRO A 83 9.39 1.01 13.78
CA PRO A 83 9.65 2.29 13.12
C PRO A 83 9.83 2.21 11.60
N LYS A 84 10.03 1.00 11.07
CA LYS A 84 10.10 0.76 9.63
C LYS A 84 8.74 0.81 8.92
N HIS A 85 7.63 0.63 9.65
CA HIS A 85 6.29 0.68 9.06
C HIS A 85 5.74 2.11 8.94
N GLU A 86 6.17 3.03 9.79
CA GLU A 86 5.64 4.41 9.82
C GLU A 86 6.19 5.30 8.69
N ASP A 87 7.41 5.04 8.23
CA ASP A 87 8.09 5.88 7.21
C ASP A 87 7.86 5.39 5.77
N ARG A 88 7.27 4.20 5.56
CA ARG A 88 7.02 3.67 4.22
C ARG A 88 6.07 4.56 3.43
N LEU A 89 6.27 4.65 2.14
CA LEU A 89 5.38 5.34 1.23
C LEU A 89 4.38 4.36 0.62
N LEU A 90 3.11 4.71 0.68
CA LEU A 90 2.01 3.99 0.06
C LEU A 90 1.69 4.64 -1.29
N VAL A 91 1.49 3.81 -2.30
CA VAL A 91 1.06 4.20 -3.65
C VAL A 91 -0.06 3.28 -4.13
N PRO A 92 -0.85 3.66 -5.14
CA PRO A 92 -1.80 2.73 -5.77
C PRO A 92 -1.09 1.46 -6.25
N GLY A 93 -1.63 0.31 -5.88
CA GLY A 93 -1.08 -1.00 -6.22
C GLY A 93 -1.60 -1.56 -7.54
N PRO A 94 -1.05 -2.71 -8.00
CA PRO A 94 -1.38 -3.31 -9.29
C PRO A 94 -2.84 -3.78 -9.46
N THR A 95 -3.52 -4.14 -8.38
CA THR A 95 -4.93 -4.57 -8.42
C THR A 95 -5.92 -3.44 -8.12
N ALA A 96 -5.42 -2.20 -7.95
CA ALA A 96 -6.25 -1.07 -7.61
C ALA A 96 -7.05 -0.55 -8.82
N PHE A 97 -8.30 -0.19 -8.56
CA PHE A 97 -9.09 0.68 -9.40
C PHE A 97 -9.34 1.99 -8.63
N PRO A 98 -8.41 2.96 -8.67
CA PRO A 98 -8.48 4.15 -7.83
C PRO A 98 -9.81 4.90 -8.01
N VAL A 99 -10.54 5.06 -6.92
CA VAL A 99 -11.81 5.77 -6.87
C VAL A 99 -11.70 6.89 -5.84
N LEU A 100 -12.05 8.10 -6.23
CA LEU A 100 -12.06 9.23 -5.31
C LEU A 100 -13.34 9.23 -4.46
N PRO A 101 -13.22 9.15 -3.11
CA PRO A 101 -14.35 9.37 -2.23
C PRO A 101 -14.90 10.79 -2.42
N ALA A 102 -16.21 10.97 -2.17
CA ALA A 102 -16.83 12.28 -2.28
C ALA A 102 -16.11 13.30 -1.36
N GLY A 103 -15.72 14.44 -1.91
CA GLY A 103 -14.99 15.50 -1.20
C GLY A 103 -13.48 15.32 -1.14
N ALA A 104 -12.92 14.20 -1.63
CA ALA A 104 -11.48 13.97 -1.61
C ALA A 104 -10.70 14.90 -2.54
N ALA A 105 -11.30 15.38 -3.62
CA ALA A 105 -10.66 16.30 -4.58
C ALA A 105 -10.14 17.61 -3.94
N ASP A 106 -10.69 18.00 -2.80
CA ASP A 106 -10.28 19.20 -2.08
C ASP A 106 -9.11 18.96 -1.10
N LEU A 107 -8.77 17.70 -0.80
CA LEU A 107 -7.72 17.35 0.18
C LEU A 107 -6.37 18.02 -0.11
N PRO A 108 -5.86 18.09 -1.36
CA PRO A 108 -4.59 18.75 -1.63
C PRO A 108 -4.56 20.24 -1.31
N HIS A 109 -5.74 20.89 -1.20
CA HIS A 109 -5.88 22.29 -0.83
C HIS A 109 -6.00 22.51 0.67
N ILE A 110 -6.29 21.45 1.43
CA ILE A 110 -6.56 21.51 2.86
C ILE A 110 -5.39 20.97 3.65
N MET A 111 -4.80 19.88 3.16
CA MET A 111 -3.66 19.23 3.78
C MET A 111 -2.36 19.84 3.26
N ASP A 112 -1.47 20.23 4.17
CA ASP A 112 -0.13 20.73 3.80
C ASP A 112 0.83 19.55 3.53
N ILE A 113 0.46 18.74 2.52
CA ILE A 113 1.24 17.58 2.08
C ILE A 113 1.75 17.86 0.67
N ASN A 114 3.06 17.80 0.52
CA ASN A 114 3.67 17.93 -0.80
C ASN A 114 3.46 16.65 -1.62
N ALA A 115 3.08 16.82 -2.89
CA ALA A 115 3.01 15.68 -3.81
C ALA A 115 4.38 15.01 -3.97
N ARG A 116 4.38 13.69 -3.93
CA ARG A 116 5.59 12.86 -4.03
C ARG A 116 5.55 12.03 -5.30
N ALA A 117 6.72 11.82 -5.90
CA ALA A 117 6.88 10.89 -7.00
C ALA A 117 7.76 9.71 -6.55
N VAL A 118 7.25 8.52 -6.72
CA VAL A 118 7.99 7.28 -6.47
C VAL A 118 8.58 6.77 -7.78
N GLY A 119 9.83 6.32 -7.74
CA GLY A 119 10.50 5.73 -8.90
C GLY A 119 9.81 4.43 -9.31
N ARG A 120 9.34 4.36 -10.56
CA ARG A 120 8.59 3.20 -11.05
C ARG A 120 9.37 1.89 -10.97
N GLU A 121 10.63 1.90 -11.37
CA GLU A 121 11.51 0.72 -11.33
C GLU A 121 11.69 0.17 -9.90
N ALA A 122 11.90 1.05 -8.91
CA ALA A 122 12.02 0.65 -7.51
C ALA A 122 10.71 0.10 -6.94
N LEU A 123 9.57 0.71 -7.35
CA LEU A 123 8.25 0.25 -6.95
C LEU A 123 7.93 -1.13 -7.54
N GLU A 124 8.20 -1.34 -8.83
CA GLU A 124 8.02 -2.63 -9.50
C GLU A 124 8.87 -3.71 -8.82
N ALA A 125 10.14 -3.44 -8.55
CA ALA A 125 11.03 -4.38 -7.87
C ALA A 125 10.51 -4.76 -6.47
N SER A 126 10.03 -3.79 -5.69
CA SER A 126 9.47 -4.02 -4.36
C SER A 126 8.19 -4.88 -4.40
N VAL A 127 7.30 -4.59 -5.35
CA VAL A 127 6.06 -5.36 -5.54
C VAL A 127 6.36 -6.79 -5.98
N GLU A 128 7.28 -6.98 -6.93
CA GLU A 128 7.68 -8.30 -7.42
C GLU A 128 8.32 -9.15 -6.31
N GLU A 129 9.26 -8.59 -5.55
CA GLU A 129 9.92 -9.29 -4.45
C GLU A 129 8.90 -9.74 -3.41
N ARG A 130 8.01 -8.85 -3.00
CA ARG A 130 6.95 -9.15 -2.05
C ARG A 130 6.04 -10.26 -2.56
N PHE A 131 5.58 -10.17 -3.81
CA PHE A 131 4.69 -11.17 -4.41
C PHE A 131 5.35 -12.56 -4.46
N ARG A 132 6.61 -12.63 -4.86
CA ARG A 132 7.36 -13.89 -4.90
C ARG A 132 7.54 -14.51 -3.52
N ALA A 133 7.83 -13.69 -2.51
CA ALA A 133 7.99 -14.13 -1.12
C ALA A 133 6.66 -14.66 -0.57
N GLU A 134 5.56 -13.95 -0.83
CA GLU A 134 4.23 -14.32 -0.37
C GLU A 134 3.69 -15.59 -1.03
N ALA A 135 3.90 -15.72 -2.35
CA ALA A 135 3.55 -16.94 -3.09
C ALA A 135 4.34 -18.16 -2.58
N ALA A 136 5.62 -17.99 -2.28
CA ALA A 136 6.42 -19.06 -1.72
C ALA A 136 5.95 -19.48 -0.31
N ARG A 137 5.55 -18.52 0.52
CA ARG A 137 5.00 -18.76 1.86
C ARG A 137 3.64 -19.49 1.77
N ALA A 138 2.72 -18.99 0.95
CA ALA A 138 1.40 -19.60 0.79
C ALA A 138 1.47 -21.06 0.34
N VAL A 139 2.39 -21.38 -0.58
CA VAL A 139 2.64 -22.78 -1.01
C VAL A 139 3.24 -23.61 0.13
N LEU A 140 4.16 -23.06 0.92
CA LEU A 140 4.81 -23.79 2.03
C LEU A 140 3.84 -24.07 3.18
N GLU A 141 2.94 -23.13 3.46
CA GLU A 141 1.96 -23.19 4.54
C GLU A 141 0.63 -23.84 4.10
N GLU A 142 0.53 -24.27 2.82
CA GLU A 142 -0.65 -24.90 2.22
C GLU A 142 -1.92 -24.05 2.38
N GLU A 143 -1.79 -22.71 2.21
CA GLU A 143 -2.88 -21.74 2.34
C GLU A 143 -3.71 -21.67 1.03
N SER A 144 -4.64 -22.58 0.83
CA SER A 144 -5.39 -22.74 -0.43
C SER A 144 -6.11 -21.48 -0.88
N ASP A 145 -6.83 -20.81 0.01
CA ASP A 145 -7.54 -19.56 -0.30
C ASP A 145 -6.55 -18.48 -0.76
N ARG A 146 -5.39 -18.40 -0.09
CA ARG A 146 -4.35 -17.42 -0.44
C ARG A 146 -3.68 -17.76 -1.76
N ILE A 147 -3.48 -19.03 -2.07
CA ILE A 147 -2.94 -19.47 -3.36
C ILE A 147 -3.85 -19.04 -4.51
N GLU A 148 -5.18 -19.21 -4.38
CA GLU A 148 -6.16 -18.77 -5.39
C GLU A 148 -6.14 -17.24 -5.58
N GLU A 149 -6.15 -16.48 -4.49
CA GLU A 149 -6.05 -15.01 -4.55
C GLU A 149 -4.76 -14.55 -5.24
N LEU A 150 -3.62 -15.17 -4.95
CA LEU A 150 -2.34 -14.84 -5.56
C LEU A 150 -2.29 -15.24 -7.05
N LEU A 151 -2.94 -16.34 -7.44
CA LEU A 151 -3.10 -16.69 -8.85
C LEU A 151 -3.81 -15.58 -9.61
N ASP A 152 -4.95 -15.11 -9.10
CA ASP A 152 -5.70 -14.02 -9.72
C ASP A 152 -4.88 -12.72 -9.77
N ALA A 153 -4.28 -12.32 -8.65
CA ALA A 153 -3.46 -11.13 -8.57
C ALA A 153 -2.25 -11.16 -9.53
N SER A 154 -1.72 -12.36 -9.85
CA SER A 154 -0.56 -12.49 -10.73
C SER A 154 -0.79 -11.93 -12.15
N TYR A 155 -2.02 -11.98 -12.65
CA TYR A 155 -2.37 -11.45 -13.96
C TYR A 155 -2.43 -9.92 -13.94
N ASP A 156 -2.97 -9.34 -12.87
CA ASP A 156 -3.01 -7.89 -12.69
C ASP A 156 -1.61 -7.32 -12.53
N LEU A 157 -0.74 -8.02 -11.78
CA LEU A 157 0.66 -7.62 -11.62
C LEU A 157 1.39 -7.57 -12.98
N GLU A 158 1.27 -8.62 -13.83
CA GLU A 158 1.90 -8.63 -15.15
C GLU A 158 1.32 -7.58 -16.10
N ALA A 159 0.05 -7.21 -15.94
CA ALA A 159 -0.56 -6.12 -16.71
C ALA A 159 -0.09 -4.75 -16.23
N TRP A 160 0.24 -4.62 -14.95
CA TRP A 160 0.65 -3.37 -14.32
C TRP A 160 2.14 -3.06 -14.47
N GLY A 161 3.02 -4.08 -14.45
CA GLY A 161 4.48 -3.94 -14.52
C GLY A 161 5.14 -4.92 -15.48
N GLU A 162 6.44 -4.74 -15.72
CA GLU A 162 7.25 -5.63 -16.57
C GLU A 162 7.76 -6.85 -15.78
N PHE A 163 6.85 -7.73 -15.33
CA PHE A 163 7.16 -8.94 -14.57
C PHE A 163 7.05 -10.20 -15.42
N ASP A 164 7.86 -11.21 -15.10
CA ASP A 164 7.65 -12.60 -15.54
C ASP A 164 7.28 -13.46 -14.34
N LEU A 165 5.99 -13.67 -14.15
CA LEU A 165 5.42 -14.46 -13.07
C LEU A 165 5.01 -15.88 -13.51
N GLY A 166 5.27 -16.29 -14.75
CA GLY A 166 4.90 -17.60 -15.27
C GLY A 166 5.41 -18.77 -14.42
N GLY A 167 6.65 -18.70 -13.94
CA GLY A 167 7.23 -19.69 -13.03
C GLY A 167 6.59 -19.71 -11.64
N VAL A 168 6.10 -18.57 -11.15
CA VAL A 168 5.38 -18.48 -9.87
C VAL A 168 3.99 -19.08 -10.01
N ARG A 169 3.24 -18.71 -11.06
CA ARG A 169 1.93 -19.29 -11.36
C ARG A 169 1.96 -20.80 -11.45
N THR A 170 2.94 -21.36 -12.15
CA THR A 170 3.08 -22.82 -12.26
C THR A 170 3.19 -23.51 -10.90
N ARG A 171 3.84 -22.87 -9.91
CA ARG A 171 3.97 -23.42 -8.55
C ARG A 171 2.67 -23.29 -7.76
N LEU A 172 1.98 -22.14 -7.89
CA LEU A 172 0.70 -21.90 -7.26
C LEU A 172 -0.36 -22.88 -7.80
N ASP A 173 -0.45 -23.06 -9.13
CA ASP A 173 -1.35 -24.02 -9.78
C ASP A 173 -1.08 -25.47 -9.32
N ALA A 174 0.19 -25.86 -9.21
CA ALA A 174 0.55 -27.19 -8.75
C ALA A 174 0.16 -27.43 -7.28
N ALA A 175 0.26 -26.41 -6.43
CA ALA A 175 -0.16 -26.49 -5.03
C ALA A 175 -1.69 -26.56 -4.90
N SER A 176 -2.43 -25.73 -5.63
CA SER A 176 -3.90 -25.78 -5.68
C SER A 176 -4.44 -27.14 -6.17
N ALA A 177 -3.78 -27.79 -7.14
CA ALA A 177 -4.20 -29.08 -7.68
C ALA A 177 -3.94 -30.29 -6.75
N THR A 178 -3.18 -30.13 -5.68
CA THR A 178 -2.80 -31.23 -4.77
C THR A 178 -3.88 -31.52 -3.72
N GLU A 179 -4.85 -30.63 -3.54
CA GLU A 179 -5.93 -30.73 -2.55
C GLU A 179 -7.28 -31.21 -3.10
N GLY A 180 -7.34 -31.70 -4.36
CA GLY A 180 -8.54 -32.18 -5.04
C GLY A 180 -8.75 -33.71 -4.97
#